data_a99271f5ed0b372fceaa41e0e566a0c2
#
_entry.id   a99271f5ed0b372fceaa41e0e566a0c2
#
_cell.length_a   1.000
_cell.length_b   1.000
_cell.length_c   1.000
_cell.angle_alpha   90.00
_cell.angle_beta   90.00
_cell.angle_gamma   90.00
#
_symmetry.space_group_name_H-M   'P 1'
#
loop_
_entity.id
_entity.type
_entity.pdbx_description
1 polymer ?
#
loop_
_entity_poly.entity_id
_entity_poly.type
_entity_poly.pdbx_seq_one_letter_code
_entity_poly.pdbx_strand_id
1 'polypeptide(L)'
;RNINVGPWSGLSMHPVEHAIYLGSVFIHFAIGAHPLHIIFHLQYYTLTAVTTHTGYQGLLVKDKNRLALGTFHHQMHHRYFECNYGSLEMPWDKWFGSFHDGTVEANARMQERRKRIMGT
;
A
#
# COMPACT_ATOMS: atom_id res chain seq x y z
N ARG A 1 -2.94 -14.96 -0.85
CA ARG A 1 -2.69 -14.16 -2.09
C ARG A 1 -4.03 -13.86 -2.73
N ASN A 2 -4.44 -12.61 -2.74
CA ASN A 2 -5.68 -12.18 -3.37
C ASN A 2 -5.32 -11.33 -4.60
N ILE A 3 -5.57 -11.87 -5.79
CA ILE A 3 -5.28 -11.20 -7.08
C ILE A 3 -6.45 -10.28 -7.46
N ASN A 4 -7.66 -10.67 -7.12
CA ASN A 4 -8.88 -9.88 -7.34
C ASN A 4 -9.18 -9.08 -6.08
N VAL A 5 -8.73 -7.82 -6.07
CA VAL A 5 -8.91 -6.94 -4.92
C VAL A 5 -10.16 -6.08 -5.08
N GLY A 6 -10.91 -5.97 -3.99
CA GLY A 6 -12.01 -5.02 -3.83
C GLY A 6 -11.81 -4.19 -2.57
N PRO A 7 -12.61 -3.15 -2.32
CA PRO A 7 -12.44 -2.25 -1.17
C PRO A 7 -12.32 -2.98 0.17
N TRP A 8 -13.09 -4.03 0.37
CA TRP A 8 -13.09 -4.83 1.58
C TRP A 8 -11.85 -5.71 1.76
N SER A 9 -11.15 -6.05 0.68
CA SER A 9 -9.91 -6.82 0.77
C SER A 9 -8.75 -6.03 1.39
N GLY A 10 -8.85 -4.69 1.46
CA GLY A 10 -7.90 -3.85 2.18
C GLY A 10 -7.86 -4.11 3.69
N LEU A 11 -8.91 -4.70 4.24
CA LEU A 11 -8.98 -5.08 5.66
C LEU A 11 -8.69 -6.57 5.90
N SER A 12 -8.44 -7.34 4.85
CA SER A 12 -8.13 -8.77 4.92
C SER A 12 -6.62 -8.98 4.91
N MET A 13 -6.02 -9.05 6.08
CA MET A 13 -4.58 -9.20 6.30
C MET A 13 -4.28 -10.51 7.02
N HIS A 14 -3.02 -10.95 6.92
CA HIS A 14 -2.52 -12.03 7.75
C HIS A 14 -2.57 -11.63 9.25
N PRO A 15 -2.90 -12.53 10.19
CA PRO A 15 -3.01 -12.18 11.62
C PRO A 15 -1.80 -11.46 12.20
N VAL A 16 -0.59 -11.85 11.80
CA VAL A 16 0.66 -11.20 12.24
C VAL A 16 0.76 -9.78 11.69
N GLU A 17 0.44 -9.58 10.42
CA GLU A 17 0.40 -8.28 9.77
C GLU A 17 -0.63 -7.37 10.42
N HIS A 18 -1.80 -7.91 10.73
CA HIS A 18 -2.85 -7.21 11.44
C HIS A 18 -2.43 -6.81 12.86
N ALA A 19 -1.73 -7.68 13.57
CA ALA A 19 -1.20 -7.39 14.90
C ALA A 19 -0.16 -6.25 14.87
N ILE A 20 0.73 -6.22 13.87
CA ILE A 20 1.70 -5.14 13.68
C ILE A 20 0.97 -3.84 13.34
N TYR A 21 0.01 -3.91 12.44
CA TYR A 21 -0.79 -2.77 11.99
C TYR A 21 -1.54 -2.11 13.14
N LEU A 22 -2.30 -2.87 13.92
CA LEU A 22 -2.99 -2.37 15.09
C LEU A 22 -2.03 -2.02 16.23
N GLY A 23 -0.92 -2.76 16.35
CA GLY A 23 0.12 -2.52 17.35
C GLY A 23 0.78 -1.15 17.22
N SER A 24 0.81 -0.59 16.00
CA SER A 24 1.34 0.76 15.77
C SER A 24 0.62 1.86 16.57
N VAL A 25 -0.62 1.62 16.97
CA VAL A 25 -1.40 2.52 17.82
C VAL A 25 -0.75 2.73 19.19
N PHE A 26 -0.08 1.71 19.73
CA PHE A 26 0.58 1.77 21.05
C PHE A 26 1.74 2.77 21.09
N ILE A 27 2.29 3.15 19.94
CA ILE A 27 3.32 4.20 19.84
C ILE A 27 2.77 5.53 20.42
N HIS A 28 1.49 5.82 20.19
CA HIS A 28 0.85 7.03 20.71
C HIS A 28 0.82 7.09 22.24
N PHE A 29 0.69 5.95 22.90
CA PHE A 29 0.77 5.86 24.35
C PHE A 29 2.22 6.06 24.83
N ALA A 30 3.19 5.50 24.13
CA ALA A 30 4.60 5.63 24.49
C ALA A 30 5.11 7.08 24.41
N ILE A 31 4.62 7.86 23.44
CA ILE A 31 4.98 9.28 23.27
C ILE A 31 4.04 10.25 24.01
N GLY A 32 3.05 9.74 24.75
CA GLY A 32 2.09 10.57 25.46
C GLY A 32 1.19 11.43 24.55
N ALA A 33 0.85 10.93 23.37
CA ALA A 33 0.02 11.66 22.41
C ALA A 33 -1.44 11.79 22.89
N HIS A 34 -2.10 12.86 22.47
CA HIS A 34 -3.52 13.09 22.79
C HIS A 34 -4.40 11.96 22.19
N PRO A 35 -5.44 11.48 22.90
CA PRO A 35 -6.32 10.40 22.41
C PRO A 35 -6.91 10.61 21.00
N LEU A 36 -7.15 11.86 20.60
CA LEU A 36 -7.62 12.17 19.25
C LEU A 36 -6.62 11.74 18.15
N HIS A 37 -5.32 11.71 18.44
CA HIS A 37 -4.33 11.21 17.50
C HIS A 37 -4.49 9.71 17.24
N ILE A 38 -4.89 8.95 18.25
CA ILE A 38 -5.17 7.51 18.14
C ILE A 38 -6.36 7.29 17.21
N ILE A 39 -7.45 8.05 17.42
CA ILE A 39 -8.65 7.96 16.56
C ILE A 39 -8.30 8.35 15.12
N PHE A 40 -7.57 9.45 14.94
CA PHE A 40 -7.14 9.89 13.62
C PHE A 40 -6.25 8.83 12.93
N HIS A 41 -5.29 8.26 13.66
CA HIS A 41 -4.41 7.21 13.14
C HIS A 41 -5.21 6.01 12.63
N LEU A 42 -6.12 5.47 13.44
CA LEU A 42 -6.96 4.33 13.05
C LEU A 42 -7.85 4.66 11.84
N GLN A 43 -8.48 5.84 11.82
CA GLN A 43 -9.31 6.26 10.69
C GLN A 43 -8.50 6.47 9.42
N TYR A 44 -7.36 7.12 9.53
CA TYR A 44 -6.47 7.36 8.39
C TYR A 44 -6.02 6.05 7.75
N TYR A 45 -5.53 5.10 8.55
CA TYR A 45 -5.08 3.80 8.04
C TYR A 45 -6.23 2.98 7.44
N THR A 46 -7.38 2.95 8.07
CA THR A 46 -8.56 2.24 7.56
C THR A 46 -9.02 2.81 6.22
N LEU A 47 -9.12 4.12 6.11
CA LEU A 47 -9.49 4.81 4.87
C LEU A 47 -8.45 4.57 3.77
N THR A 48 -7.17 4.66 4.08
CA THR A 48 -6.10 4.41 3.13
C THR A 48 -6.15 2.97 2.62
N ALA A 49 -6.30 1.99 3.51
CA ALA A 49 -6.41 0.59 3.14
C ALA A 49 -7.62 0.33 2.21
N VAL A 50 -8.77 0.90 2.50
CA VAL A 50 -9.97 0.76 1.66
C VAL A 50 -9.81 1.48 0.33
N THR A 51 -9.32 2.72 0.33
CA THR A 51 -9.23 3.55 -0.88
C THR A 51 -8.20 3.04 -1.89
N THR A 52 -7.09 2.47 -1.44
CA THR A 52 -6.09 1.85 -2.33
C THR A 52 -6.61 0.59 -3.04
N HIS A 53 -7.70 0.00 -2.58
CA HIS A 53 -8.34 -1.18 -3.17
C HIS A 53 -9.62 -0.87 -3.98
N THR A 54 -9.96 0.40 -4.17
CA THR A 54 -11.20 0.80 -4.88
C THR A 54 -11.13 0.68 -6.40
N GLY A 55 -9.94 0.63 -6.99
CA GLY A 55 -9.74 0.69 -8.44
C GLY A 55 -9.70 2.12 -9.01
N TYR A 56 -9.94 3.15 -8.21
CA TYR A 56 -9.88 4.54 -8.65
C TYR A 56 -8.49 5.13 -8.38
N GLN A 57 -7.93 5.85 -9.38
CA GLN A 57 -6.59 6.46 -9.27
C GLN A 57 -6.59 7.75 -8.44
N GLY A 58 -7.72 8.41 -8.32
CA GLY A 58 -7.81 9.65 -7.58
C GLY A 58 -9.24 10.13 -7.38
N LEU A 59 -9.42 10.97 -6.39
CA LEU A 59 -10.66 11.69 -6.14
C LEU A 59 -10.56 13.09 -6.76
N LEU A 60 -11.62 13.50 -7.46
CA LEU A 60 -11.79 14.88 -7.90
C LEU A 60 -12.32 15.71 -6.75
N VAL A 61 -11.56 16.72 -6.34
CA VAL A 61 -12.00 17.69 -5.35
C VAL A 61 -12.26 19.01 -6.05
N LYS A 62 -13.52 19.43 -6.11
CA LYS A 62 -13.97 20.68 -6.76
C LYS A 62 -13.48 20.84 -8.20
N ASP A 63 -13.55 19.79 -9.00
CA ASP A 63 -13.21 19.72 -10.44
C ASP A 63 -11.78 20.15 -10.83
N LYS A 64 -10.94 20.51 -9.88
CA LYS A 64 -9.59 21.05 -10.16
C LYS A 64 -8.46 20.28 -9.52
N ASN A 65 -8.66 19.68 -8.37
CA ASN A 65 -7.61 18.98 -7.62
C ASN A 65 -7.88 17.47 -7.61
N ARG A 66 -6.88 16.69 -7.95
CA ARG A 66 -6.91 15.24 -7.85
C ARG A 66 -6.12 14.81 -6.62
N LEU A 67 -6.79 14.17 -5.68
CA LEU A 67 -6.13 13.45 -4.61
C LEU A 67 -5.77 12.06 -5.12
N ALA A 68 -4.48 11.76 -5.26
CA ALA A 68 -4.02 10.44 -5.69
C ALA A 68 -4.29 9.40 -4.60
N LEU A 69 -4.92 8.28 -4.96
CA LEU A 69 -5.24 7.19 -4.04
C LEU A 69 -4.23 6.04 -4.04
N GLY A 70 -3.28 6.05 -4.98
CA GLY A 70 -2.25 5.00 -5.07
C GLY A 70 -2.75 3.63 -5.48
N THR A 71 -3.97 3.51 -5.99
CA THR A 71 -4.61 2.23 -6.31
C THR A 71 -3.82 1.42 -7.33
N PHE A 72 -3.33 2.04 -8.41
CA PHE A 72 -2.55 1.35 -9.44
C PHE A 72 -1.22 0.80 -8.88
N HIS A 73 -0.52 1.60 -8.09
CA HIS A 73 0.71 1.21 -7.42
C HIS A 73 0.50 -0.04 -6.54
N HIS A 74 -0.56 -0.03 -5.75
CA HIS A 74 -0.92 -1.12 -4.86
C HIS A 74 -1.46 -2.35 -5.62
N GLN A 75 -2.21 -2.16 -6.71
CA GLN A 75 -2.63 -3.25 -7.59
C GLN A 75 -1.44 -4.01 -8.21
N MET A 76 -0.39 -3.30 -8.60
CA MET A 76 0.84 -3.95 -9.10
C MET A 76 1.47 -4.82 -8.02
N HIS A 77 1.45 -4.39 -6.76
CA HIS A 77 1.86 -5.22 -5.63
C HIS A 77 1.04 -6.51 -5.55
N HIS A 78 -0.29 -6.43 -5.54
CA HIS A 78 -1.15 -7.62 -5.50
C HIS A 78 -0.99 -8.54 -6.71
N ARG A 79 -0.65 -7.99 -7.87
CA ARG A 79 -0.44 -8.77 -9.10
C ARG A 79 0.88 -9.54 -9.08
N TYR A 80 1.97 -8.91 -8.65
CA TYR A 80 3.32 -9.47 -8.73
C TYR A 80 3.91 -9.89 -7.39
N PHE A 81 3.49 -9.29 -6.28
CA PHE A 81 3.95 -9.49 -4.89
C PHE A 81 5.41 -9.14 -4.61
N GLU A 82 6.22 -8.86 -5.61
CA GLU A 82 7.66 -8.59 -5.48
C GLU A 82 8.01 -7.13 -5.79
N CYS A 83 7.00 -6.27 -5.87
CA CYS A 83 7.15 -4.84 -6.15
C CYS A 83 6.15 -4.01 -5.33
N ASN A 84 6.40 -2.71 -5.29
CA ASN A 84 5.48 -1.72 -4.73
C ASN A 84 4.99 -2.06 -3.31
N TYR A 85 5.94 -2.36 -2.43
CA TYR A 85 5.66 -2.71 -1.03
C TYR A 85 5.22 -1.53 -0.18
N GLY A 86 5.66 -0.32 -0.54
CA GLY A 86 5.36 0.90 0.18
C GLY A 86 4.08 1.60 -0.30
N SER A 87 3.80 2.73 0.33
CA SER A 87 2.77 3.66 -0.12
C SER A 87 3.35 4.69 -1.09
N LEU A 88 2.49 5.44 -1.79
CA LEU A 88 2.94 6.50 -2.72
C LEU A 88 3.61 7.67 -2.01
N GLU A 89 3.29 7.90 -0.73
CA GLU A 89 3.83 9.02 0.04
C GLU A 89 5.32 8.85 0.36
N MET A 90 5.79 7.59 0.43
CA MET A 90 7.18 7.29 0.78
C MET A 90 7.90 6.57 -0.35
N PRO A 91 9.03 7.09 -0.82
CA PRO A 91 9.73 6.57 -2.00
C PRO A 91 10.56 5.30 -1.73
N TRP A 92 10.14 4.45 -0.78
CA TRP A 92 10.86 3.24 -0.40
C TRP A 92 11.13 2.32 -1.60
N ASP A 93 10.12 2.09 -2.44
CA ASP A 93 10.26 1.21 -3.60
C ASP A 93 11.26 1.72 -4.62
N LYS A 94 11.39 3.04 -4.78
CA LYS A 94 12.43 3.64 -5.63
C LYS A 94 13.82 3.46 -5.03
N TRP A 95 13.96 3.65 -3.73
CA TRP A 95 15.24 3.51 -3.04
C TRP A 95 15.73 2.07 -2.99
N PHE A 96 14.84 1.11 -2.83
CA PHE A 96 15.15 -0.33 -2.78
C PHE A 96 15.01 -1.05 -4.12
N GLY A 97 14.70 -0.32 -5.21
CA GLY A 97 14.61 -0.89 -6.56
C GLY A 97 13.43 -1.84 -6.76
N SER A 98 12.38 -1.74 -5.93
CA SER A 98 11.15 -2.53 -6.04
C SER A 98 10.01 -1.77 -6.73
N PHE A 99 10.27 -0.55 -7.20
CA PHE A 99 9.26 0.27 -7.87
C PHE A 99 8.88 -0.26 -9.25
N HIS A 100 7.58 -0.40 -9.48
CA HIS A 100 6.98 -0.83 -10.73
C HIS A 100 5.93 0.18 -11.20
N ASP A 101 6.14 0.78 -12.35
CA ASP A 101 5.29 1.83 -12.93
C ASP A 101 4.26 1.30 -13.96
N GLY A 102 4.23 -0.01 -14.19
CA GLY A 102 3.35 -0.65 -15.16
C GLY A 102 3.94 -0.76 -16.58
N THR A 103 5.15 -0.28 -16.82
CA THR A 103 5.79 -0.36 -18.14
C THR A 103 6.29 -1.76 -18.48
N VAL A 104 6.55 -2.00 -19.77
CA VAL A 104 7.10 -3.27 -20.26
C VAL A 104 8.51 -3.49 -19.71
N GLU A 105 9.31 -2.44 -19.61
CA GLU A 105 10.65 -2.46 -19.04
C GLU A 105 10.64 -2.81 -17.53
N ALA A 106 9.68 -2.26 -16.78
CA ALA A 106 9.50 -2.61 -15.38
C ALA A 106 9.05 -4.06 -15.21
N ASN A 107 8.20 -4.58 -16.11
CA ASN A 107 7.84 -5.99 -16.15
C ASN A 107 9.06 -6.89 -16.39
N ALA A 108 9.91 -6.56 -17.36
CA ALA A 108 11.12 -7.34 -17.66
C ALA A 108 12.06 -7.39 -16.43
N ARG A 109 12.34 -6.23 -15.81
CA ARG A 109 13.15 -6.16 -14.58
C ARG A 109 12.56 -6.98 -13.43
N MET A 110 11.24 -6.98 -13.28
CA MET A 110 10.55 -7.77 -12.26
C MET A 110 10.67 -9.27 -12.52
N GLN A 111 10.53 -9.70 -13.76
CA GLN A 111 10.72 -11.10 -14.17
C GLN A 111 12.15 -11.59 -13.87
N GLU A 112 13.15 -10.78 -14.18
CA GLU A 112 14.55 -11.11 -13.88
C GLU A 112 14.80 -11.19 -12.37
N ARG A 113 14.26 -10.22 -11.60
CA ARG A 113 14.35 -10.24 -10.13
C ARG A 113 13.71 -11.50 -9.56
N ARG A 114 12.54 -11.86 -10.04
CA ARG A 114 11.83 -13.07 -9.62
C ARG A 114 12.63 -14.34 -9.92
N LYS A 115 13.20 -14.48 -11.12
CA LYS A 115 14.09 -15.60 -11.47
C LYS A 115 15.28 -15.69 -10.52
N ARG A 116 15.90 -14.55 -10.22
CA ARG A 116 17.04 -14.48 -9.30
C ARG A 116 16.68 -14.91 -7.88
N ILE A 117 15.51 -14.51 -7.37
CA ILE A 117 15.03 -14.86 -6.02
C ILE A 117 14.61 -16.34 -5.96
N MET A 118 13.97 -16.85 -7.01
CA MET A 118 13.46 -18.22 -7.04
C MET A 118 14.51 -19.24 -7.49
N GLY A 119 15.70 -18.81 -7.89
CA GLY A 119 16.79 -19.69 -8.31
C GLY A 119 16.56 -20.43 -9.63
N THR A 120 15.66 -19.91 -10.46
CA THR A 120 15.32 -20.49 -11.77
C THR A 120 15.60 -19.53 -12.90
#